data_41a827475afef3ebd1ed8a163a23eeda
#
_entry.id   41a827475afef3ebd1ed8a163a23eeda
#
_cell.length_a   1.000
_cell.length_b   1.000
_cell.length_c   1.000
_cell.angle_alpha   90.00
_cell.angle_beta   90.00
_cell.angle_gamma   90.00
#
_symmetry.space_group_name_H-M   'P 1'
#
loop_
_entity.id
_entity.type
_entity.pdbx_description
1 polymer ?
#
loop_
_entity_poly.entity_id
_entity_poly.type
_entity_poly.pdbx_seq_one_letter_code
_entity_poly.pdbx_strand_id
1 'polypeptide(L)'
;MTTNVAPAAMSAQQVHDSYVSLAKVERDFRTLKTGLLEVRPVWVRKESRTRGHVFCCLLALKVSREMERRLRAVFGTTETRADAITLPDALLALTRLCLLHYAVDEKTTLTKLPQPDARQQEILQALSVTLPAL
;
A
#
# COMPACT_ATOMS: atom_id res chain seq x y z
N MET A 1 -31.43 -7.06 12.91
CA MET A 1 -30.77 -7.43 11.65
C MET A 1 -31.33 -8.74 11.19
N THR A 2 -31.82 -8.84 9.95
CA THR A 2 -32.41 -10.07 9.39
C THR A 2 -31.44 -10.65 8.37
N THR A 3 -31.21 -11.95 8.37
CA THR A 3 -30.31 -12.63 7.45
C THR A 3 -30.98 -13.91 6.92
N ASN A 4 -30.63 -14.32 5.71
CA ASN A 4 -31.01 -15.61 5.11
C ASN A 4 -29.96 -16.71 5.34
N VAL A 5 -28.91 -16.42 6.10
CA VAL A 5 -27.89 -17.40 6.46
C VAL A 5 -28.43 -18.32 7.54
N ALA A 6 -28.34 -19.64 7.31
CA ALA A 6 -28.81 -20.64 8.25
C ALA A 6 -27.99 -20.56 9.58
N PRO A 7 -28.63 -20.68 10.76
CA PRO A 7 -27.94 -20.61 12.04
C PRO A 7 -26.81 -21.64 12.23
N ALA A 8 -26.91 -22.77 11.52
CA ALA A 8 -25.85 -23.79 11.53
C ALA A 8 -24.60 -23.41 10.71
N ALA A 9 -24.73 -22.45 9.79
CA ALA A 9 -23.61 -22.01 8.94
C ALA A 9 -22.80 -20.87 9.57
N MET A 10 -23.45 -19.96 10.30
CA MET A 10 -22.79 -18.84 10.97
C MET A 10 -23.56 -18.44 12.23
N SER A 11 -22.83 -18.13 13.29
CA SER A 11 -23.43 -17.57 14.52
C SER A 11 -23.91 -16.13 14.28
N ALA A 12 -24.83 -15.63 15.10
CA ALA A 12 -25.32 -14.26 15.05
C ALA A 12 -24.18 -13.23 15.11
N GLN A 13 -23.16 -13.49 15.93
CA GLN A 13 -21.97 -12.62 16.04
C GLN A 13 -21.16 -12.61 14.75
N GLN A 14 -20.92 -13.77 14.14
CA GLN A 14 -20.19 -13.86 12.86
C GLN A 14 -20.91 -13.13 11.74
N VAL A 15 -22.26 -13.23 11.69
CA VAL A 15 -23.09 -12.48 10.72
C VAL A 15 -22.93 -10.98 10.96
N HIS A 16 -23.01 -10.53 12.20
CA HIS A 16 -22.81 -9.14 12.57
C HIS A 16 -21.41 -8.63 12.16
N ASP A 17 -20.37 -9.36 12.50
CA ASP A 17 -18.97 -8.97 12.21
C ASP A 17 -18.71 -8.94 10.70
N SER A 18 -19.29 -9.87 9.95
CA SER A 18 -19.25 -9.89 8.48
C SER A 18 -19.92 -8.66 7.89
N TYR A 19 -21.08 -8.24 8.44
CA TYR A 19 -21.76 -7.03 8.00
C TYR A 19 -20.96 -5.78 8.30
N VAL A 20 -20.40 -5.66 9.51
CA VAL A 20 -19.53 -4.52 9.89
C VAL A 20 -18.28 -4.47 9.00
N SER A 21 -17.78 -5.62 8.56
CA SER A 21 -16.62 -5.68 7.66
C SER A 21 -16.86 -5.09 6.27
N LEU A 22 -18.14 -4.92 5.83
CA LEU A 22 -18.47 -4.25 4.56
C LEU A 22 -17.96 -2.82 4.51
N ALA A 23 -17.90 -2.12 5.63
CA ALA A 23 -17.32 -0.77 5.69
C ALA A 23 -15.85 -0.74 5.24
N LYS A 24 -15.10 -1.84 5.43
CA LYS A 24 -13.72 -1.99 4.92
C LYS A 24 -13.72 -2.10 3.41
N VAL A 25 -14.64 -2.89 2.85
CA VAL A 25 -14.78 -3.09 1.39
C VAL A 25 -15.17 -1.77 0.72
N GLU A 26 -16.12 -1.03 1.29
CA GLU A 26 -16.50 0.30 0.77
C GLU A 26 -15.33 1.28 0.79
N ARG A 27 -14.55 1.29 1.86
CA ARG A 27 -13.32 2.09 1.97
C ARG A 27 -12.30 1.71 0.91
N ASP A 28 -12.13 0.41 0.66
CA ASP A 28 -11.20 -0.09 -0.35
C ASP A 28 -11.63 0.29 -1.76
N PHE A 29 -12.92 0.20 -2.09
CA PHE A 29 -13.46 0.70 -3.34
C PHE A 29 -13.30 2.22 -3.50
N ARG A 30 -13.45 2.97 -2.41
CA ARG A 30 -13.18 4.42 -2.42
C ARG A 30 -11.71 4.70 -2.72
N THR A 31 -10.78 4.01 -2.04
CA THR A 31 -9.34 4.13 -2.25
C THR A 31 -8.94 3.78 -3.69
N LEU A 32 -9.56 2.76 -4.29
CA LEU A 32 -9.34 2.39 -5.71
C LEU A 32 -9.80 3.47 -6.69
N LYS A 33 -10.84 4.24 -6.35
CA LYS A 33 -11.42 5.26 -7.23
C LYS A 33 -10.76 6.63 -7.09
N THR A 34 -10.17 6.91 -5.94
CA THR A 34 -9.65 8.23 -5.57
C THR A 34 -8.26 8.11 -4.96
N GLY A 35 -7.42 9.11 -5.15
CA GLY A 35 -6.10 9.19 -4.53
C GLY A 35 -5.04 8.32 -5.21
N LEU A 36 -4.23 7.60 -4.43
CA LEU A 36 -3.01 6.95 -4.88
C LEU A 36 -3.17 5.89 -6.00
N LEU A 37 -4.34 5.27 -6.14
CA LEU A 37 -4.49 4.11 -7.03
C LEU A 37 -5.23 4.40 -8.33
N GLU A 38 -5.97 5.47 -8.38
CA GLU A 38 -6.65 6.04 -9.57
C GLU A 38 -7.08 5.02 -10.64
N VAL A 39 -7.89 4.03 -10.22
CA VAL A 39 -8.38 3.02 -11.17
C VAL A 39 -9.18 3.67 -12.32
N ARG A 40 -9.63 4.90 -12.13
CA ARG A 40 -10.30 5.75 -13.13
C ARG A 40 -9.58 7.09 -13.26
N PRO A 41 -9.55 7.68 -14.47
CA PRO A 41 -10.13 7.17 -15.75
C PRO A 41 -9.35 5.99 -16.33
N VAL A 42 -10.08 5.04 -16.96
CA VAL A 42 -9.46 3.90 -17.64
C VAL A 42 -9.12 4.32 -19.07
N TRP A 43 -7.86 4.57 -19.36
CA TRP A 43 -7.36 5.00 -20.66
C TRP A 43 -7.14 3.86 -21.67
N VAL A 44 -7.47 2.63 -21.28
CA VAL A 44 -7.28 1.43 -22.09
C VAL A 44 -8.60 0.95 -22.67
N ARG A 45 -8.61 0.65 -23.99
CA ARG A 45 -9.82 0.28 -24.75
C ARG A 45 -9.99 -1.23 -24.93
N LYS A 46 -8.89 -2.00 -24.91
CA LYS A 46 -8.93 -3.46 -25.07
C LYS A 46 -9.27 -4.13 -23.74
N GLU A 47 -10.20 -5.09 -23.76
CA GLU A 47 -10.66 -5.82 -22.58
C GLU A 47 -9.51 -6.43 -21.78
N SER A 48 -8.56 -7.10 -22.43
CA SER A 48 -7.39 -7.68 -21.78
C SER A 48 -6.53 -6.65 -21.06
N ARG A 49 -6.35 -5.46 -21.64
CA ARG A 49 -5.61 -4.37 -21.00
C ARG A 49 -6.38 -3.75 -19.83
N THR A 50 -7.71 -3.64 -19.97
CA THR A 50 -8.57 -3.17 -18.88
C THR A 50 -8.50 -4.12 -17.69
N ARG A 51 -8.58 -5.42 -17.92
CA ARG A 51 -8.42 -6.46 -16.88
C ARG A 51 -7.05 -6.36 -16.22
N GLY A 52 -5.97 -6.22 -17.01
CA GLY A 52 -4.62 -6.04 -16.50
C GLY A 52 -4.48 -4.79 -15.64
N HIS A 53 -5.03 -3.66 -16.08
CA HIS A 53 -5.03 -2.41 -15.31
C HIS A 53 -5.75 -2.57 -13.95
N VAL A 54 -6.97 -3.12 -13.96
CA VAL A 54 -7.73 -3.37 -12.73
C VAL A 54 -6.98 -4.32 -11.81
N PHE A 55 -6.37 -5.37 -12.34
CA PHE A 55 -5.56 -6.30 -11.57
C PHE A 55 -4.36 -5.60 -10.89
N CYS A 56 -3.64 -4.75 -11.61
CA CYS A 56 -2.54 -3.97 -11.05
C CYS A 56 -3.02 -3.04 -9.92
N CYS A 57 -4.15 -2.37 -10.10
CA CYS A 57 -4.74 -1.51 -9.07
C CYS A 57 -5.16 -2.30 -7.82
N LEU A 58 -5.73 -3.49 -8.00
CA LEU A 58 -6.09 -4.37 -6.87
C LEU A 58 -4.85 -4.89 -6.13
N LEU A 59 -3.79 -5.24 -6.87
CA LEU A 59 -2.53 -5.64 -6.28
C LEU A 59 -1.89 -4.49 -5.49
N ALA A 60 -1.87 -3.29 -6.06
CA ALA A 60 -1.39 -2.09 -5.40
C ALA A 60 -2.19 -1.79 -4.12
N LEU A 61 -3.52 -1.95 -4.14
CA LEU A 61 -4.36 -1.81 -2.96
C LEU A 61 -3.94 -2.81 -1.86
N LYS A 62 -3.73 -4.06 -2.23
CA LYS A 62 -3.31 -5.10 -1.27
C LYS A 62 -1.96 -4.76 -0.63
N VAL A 63 -0.99 -4.33 -1.44
CA VAL A 63 0.33 -3.88 -0.95
C VAL A 63 0.18 -2.68 -0.04
N SER A 64 -0.59 -1.66 -0.43
CA SER A 64 -0.83 -0.46 0.36
C SER A 64 -1.45 -0.80 1.73
N ARG A 65 -2.41 -1.72 1.79
CA ARG A 65 -3.02 -2.16 3.06
C ARG A 65 -2.03 -2.88 3.97
N GLU A 66 -1.16 -3.70 3.40
CA GLU A 66 -0.12 -4.37 4.18
C GLU A 66 0.92 -3.36 4.70
N MET A 67 1.34 -2.40 3.88
CA MET A 67 2.22 -1.32 4.33
C MET A 67 1.58 -0.50 5.45
N GLU A 68 0.33 -0.06 5.30
CA GLU A 68 -0.41 0.65 6.36
C GLU A 68 -0.47 -0.17 7.65
N ARG A 69 -0.74 -1.46 7.56
CA ARG A 69 -0.80 -2.35 8.72
C ARG A 69 0.54 -2.39 9.47
N ARG A 70 1.65 -2.53 8.73
CA ARG A 70 3.00 -2.57 9.30
C ARG A 70 3.40 -1.22 9.91
N LEU A 71 3.16 -0.12 9.22
CA LEU A 71 3.43 1.22 9.72
C LEU A 71 2.65 1.49 11.02
N ARG A 72 1.37 1.15 11.06
CA ARG A 72 0.54 1.30 12.29
C ARG A 72 1.03 0.45 13.45
N ALA A 73 1.55 -0.73 13.19
CA ALA A 73 2.09 -1.60 14.23
C ALA A 73 3.31 -0.98 14.94
N VAL A 74 4.13 -0.20 14.23
CA VAL A 74 5.35 0.42 14.75
C VAL A 74 5.11 1.85 15.21
N PHE A 75 4.43 2.67 14.38
CA PHE A 75 4.28 4.11 14.62
C PHE A 75 2.92 4.50 15.23
N GLY A 76 2.00 3.55 15.37
CA GLY A 76 0.65 3.85 15.83
C GLY A 76 -0.23 4.49 14.74
N THR A 77 -1.31 5.13 15.18
CA THR A 77 -2.23 5.89 14.31
C THR A 77 -2.19 7.37 14.66
N THR A 78 -2.60 8.24 13.75
CA THR A 78 -2.70 9.68 14.00
C THR A 78 -3.65 10.02 15.15
N GLU A 79 -4.57 9.13 15.50
CA GLU A 79 -5.47 9.26 16.65
C GLU A 79 -4.77 8.93 17.97
N THR A 80 -3.73 8.09 17.93
CA THR A 80 -3.02 7.61 19.13
C THR A 80 -1.69 8.32 19.37
N ARG A 81 -1.07 8.83 18.29
CA ARG A 81 0.26 9.47 18.34
C ARG A 81 0.35 10.61 17.33
N ALA A 82 0.84 11.77 17.78
CA ALA A 82 1.04 12.94 16.93
C ALA A 82 2.15 12.75 15.89
N ASP A 83 3.11 11.85 16.17
CA ASP A 83 4.26 11.51 15.31
C ASP A 83 4.04 10.27 14.45
N ALA A 84 2.80 9.76 14.38
CA ALA A 84 2.44 8.61 13.56
C ALA A 84 2.74 8.89 12.08
N ILE A 85 3.30 7.86 11.41
CA ILE A 85 3.61 7.94 9.97
C ILE A 85 2.45 7.34 9.19
N THR A 86 1.86 8.14 8.31
CA THR A 86 0.88 7.64 7.35
C THR A 86 1.57 7.03 6.12
N LEU A 87 0.83 6.21 5.35
CA LEU A 87 1.38 5.66 4.10
C LEU A 87 1.85 6.74 3.11
N PRO A 88 1.12 7.84 2.86
CA PRO A 88 1.61 8.94 2.03
C PRO A 88 2.92 9.54 2.53
N ASP A 89 3.06 9.75 3.86
CA ASP A 89 4.27 10.32 4.44
C ASP A 89 5.46 9.38 4.27
N ALA A 90 5.25 8.08 4.49
CA ALA A 90 6.28 7.06 4.29
C ALA A 90 6.74 7.01 2.83
N LEU A 91 5.79 7.00 1.87
CA LEU A 91 6.11 7.02 0.44
C LEU A 91 6.87 8.30 0.07
N LEU A 92 6.44 9.46 0.56
CA LEU A 92 7.12 10.74 0.31
C LEU A 92 8.55 10.73 0.86
N ALA A 93 8.77 10.20 2.06
CA ALA A 93 10.11 10.08 2.62
C ALA A 93 11.01 9.17 1.78
N LEU A 94 10.46 8.04 1.30
CA LEU A 94 11.20 7.07 0.49
C LEU A 94 11.44 7.53 -0.97
N THR A 95 10.68 8.49 -1.52
CA THR A 95 10.94 9.02 -2.88
C THR A 95 12.31 9.67 -3.03
N ARG A 96 12.93 10.09 -1.92
CA ARG A 96 14.28 10.65 -1.92
C ARG A 96 15.38 9.59 -2.01
N LEU A 97 15.02 8.32 -1.85
CA LEU A 97 15.95 7.20 -1.93
C LEU A 97 16.00 6.69 -3.37
N CYS A 98 16.84 7.28 -4.17
CA CYS A 98 16.95 7.01 -5.61
C CYS A 98 18.23 6.24 -5.92
N LEU A 99 18.13 5.26 -6.82
CA LEU A 99 19.29 4.62 -7.41
C LEU A 99 19.92 5.58 -8.43
N LEU A 100 21.16 5.96 -8.19
CA LEU A 100 21.89 6.88 -9.05
C LEU A 100 22.79 6.13 -10.01
N HIS A 101 22.64 6.39 -11.30
CA HIS A 101 23.51 5.86 -12.35
C HIS A 101 24.32 7.02 -12.92
N TYR A 102 25.63 6.91 -12.81
CA TYR A 102 26.57 7.88 -13.36
C TYR A 102 27.25 7.24 -14.56
N ALA A 103 27.10 7.81 -15.73
CA ALA A 103 27.96 7.50 -16.88
C ALA A 103 29.27 8.26 -16.70
N VAL A 104 30.36 7.53 -16.48
CA VAL A 104 31.70 8.12 -16.31
C VAL A 104 32.36 8.31 -17.68
N ASP A 105 32.19 7.35 -18.55
CA ASP A 105 32.58 7.36 -19.96
C ASP A 105 31.64 6.47 -20.80
N GLU A 106 31.92 6.27 -22.09
CA GLU A 106 31.07 5.46 -22.98
C GLU A 106 30.94 3.99 -22.55
N LYS A 107 31.79 3.49 -21.67
CA LYS A 107 31.87 2.08 -21.25
C LYS A 107 31.65 1.85 -19.76
N THR A 108 31.81 2.89 -18.97
CA THR A 108 31.80 2.79 -17.48
C THR A 108 30.56 3.44 -16.92
N THR A 109 29.73 2.65 -16.24
CA THR A 109 28.59 3.15 -15.47
C THR A 109 28.81 2.82 -14.00
N LEU A 110 28.79 3.85 -13.15
CA LEU A 110 28.80 3.72 -11.70
C LEU A 110 27.37 3.78 -11.18
N THR A 111 26.98 2.77 -10.42
CA THR A 111 25.69 2.75 -9.74
C THR A 111 25.89 2.99 -8.25
N LYS A 112 25.14 3.94 -7.70
CA LYS A 112 25.22 4.29 -6.28
C LYS A 112 23.83 4.37 -5.68
N LEU A 113 23.63 3.71 -4.55
CA LEU A 113 22.46 3.88 -3.70
C LEU A 113 22.89 4.79 -2.53
N PRO A 114 22.22 5.95 -2.33
CA PRO A 114 22.48 6.79 -1.16
C PRO A 114 22.16 6.03 0.14
N GLN A 115 22.89 6.34 1.20
CA GLN A 115 22.54 5.81 2.50
C GLN A 115 21.22 6.43 2.97
N PRO A 116 20.26 5.62 3.43
CA PRO A 116 19.02 6.14 3.97
C PRO A 116 19.29 6.96 5.24
N ASP A 117 18.57 8.05 5.39
CA ASP A 117 18.55 8.82 6.63
C ASP A 117 17.85 8.04 7.76
N ALA A 118 17.93 8.56 9.00
CA ALA A 118 17.35 7.89 10.18
C ALA A 118 15.87 7.58 10.00
N ARG A 119 15.11 8.51 9.44
CA ARG A 119 13.65 8.33 9.21
C ARG A 119 13.36 7.28 8.15
N GLN A 120 14.10 7.28 7.06
CA GLN A 120 14.00 6.28 6.01
C GLN A 120 14.39 4.89 6.54
N GLN A 121 15.40 4.79 7.39
CA GLN A 121 15.79 3.52 8.03
C GLN A 121 14.67 2.96 8.92
N GLU A 122 14.04 3.79 9.76
CA GLU A 122 12.90 3.40 10.59
C GLU A 122 11.73 2.87 9.74
N ILE A 123 11.40 3.57 8.64
CA ILE A 123 10.33 3.17 7.72
C ILE A 123 10.68 1.85 7.04
N LEU A 124 11.89 1.68 6.52
CA LEU A 124 12.33 0.43 5.89
C LEU A 124 12.29 -0.75 6.86
N GLN A 125 12.73 -0.55 8.11
CA GLN A 125 12.64 -1.56 9.15
C GLN A 125 11.18 -1.94 9.47
N ALA A 126 10.31 -0.93 9.64
CA ALA A 126 8.88 -1.16 9.89
C ALA A 126 8.21 -1.97 8.76
N LEU A 127 8.62 -1.70 7.52
CA LEU A 127 8.13 -2.41 6.34
C LEU A 127 8.83 -3.76 6.10
N SER A 128 9.89 -4.08 6.85
CA SER A 128 10.75 -5.26 6.66
C SER A 128 11.35 -5.31 5.25
N VAL A 129 11.83 -4.16 4.77
CA VAL A 129 12.47 -4.02 3.46
C VAL A 129 13.97 -3.85 3.64
N THR A 130 14.75 -4.69 2.97
CA THR A 130 16.20 -4.58 2.89
C THR A 130 16.59 -4.00 1.54
N LEU A 131 17.44 -2.98 1.56
CA LEU A 131 17.97 -2.40 0.32
C LEU A 131 19.03 -3.35 -0.29
N PRO A 132 19.12 -3.40 -1.63
CA PRO A 132 20.13 -4.22 -2.29
C PRO A 132 21.54 -3.70 -1.96
N ALA A 133 22.47 -4.62 -1.75
CA ALA A 133 23.90 -4.31 -1.76
C ALA A 133 24.34 -4.12 -3.23
N LEU A 134 24.97 -3.01 -3.55
CA LEU A 134 25.47 -2.68 -4.88
C LEU A 134 26.99 -2.80 -4.91
#